data_e3dbd5670a7e535cc4d0144acd29cf08
#
_entry.id   e3dbd5670a7e535cc4d0144acd29cf08
#
_cell.length_a   1.000
_cell.length_b   1.000
_cell.length_c   1.000
_cell.angle_alpha   90.00
_cell.angle_beta   90.00
_cell.angle_gamma   90.00
#
_symmetry.space_group_name_H-M   'P 1'
#
loop_
_entity.id
_entity.type
_entity.pdbx_description
1 polymer ?
#
loop_
_entity_poly.entity_id
_entity_poly.type
_entity_poly.pdbx_seq_one_letter_code
_entity_poly.pdbx_strand_id
1 'polypeptide(L)'
;MSLTRRQVTSAALAAVPVALATTGTAQATQRRRTLYITGDSTAAQKYADAAPETGWGMALPFFLREQLEVANHAVNGRSSKSFVDEGRLEVVLEAIRPGDFLLVQFGHNDEKSADPTRYTEPWTTYQDYLRQYVDGARARGARPVLATSVERRKFDADGNAVPTHGDYPAAMRALAEEERVALLDIQALSIALWQRLGVEETKKYFNWTATEQDNTHFNPPGAIAVARLVAAELLHRRVLAHRDVRRLDEEVPESWITWPDAAA
;
A
#
# COMPACT_ATOMS: atom_id res chain seq x y z
N MET A 1 -33.83 48.49 87.75
CA MET A 1 -34.45 47.89 86.56
C MET A 1 -33.46 47.98 85.37
N SER A 2 -32.92 46.87 85.05
CA SER A 2 -31.80 46.75 84.06
C SER A 2 -32.35 46.38 82.70
N LEU A 3 -31.96 47.10 81.62
CA LEU A 3 -32.25 46.79 80.25
C LEU A 3 -30.94 46.38 79.59
N THR A 4 -30.88 45.11 79.22
CA THR A 4 -29.75 44.48 78.55
C THR A 4 -29.72 44.82 77.04
N ARG A 5 -28.57 45.29 76.56
CA ARG A 5 -28.29 45.51 75.12
C ARG A 5 -28.03 44.17 74.43
N ARG A 6 -28.79 43.89 73.38
CA ARG A 6 -28.48 42.81 72.43
C ARG A 6 -27.35 43.27 71.47
N GLN A 7 -26.28 42.48 71.41
CA GLN A 7 -25.23 42.62 70.39
C GLN A 7 -25.69 41.90 69.11
N VAL A 8 -25.65 42.59 67.99
CA VAL A 8 -25.89 42.07 66.67
C VAL A 8 -24.52 41.76 66.07
N THR A 9 -24.24 40.49 65.92
CA THR A 9 -23.04 40.02 65.21
C THR A 9 -23.32 39.94 63.72
N SER A 10 -22.66 40.79 62.92
CA SER A 10 -22.68 40.77 61.48
C SER A 10 -21.76 39.67 61.00
N ALA A 11 -22.31 38.65 60.37
CA ALA A 11 -21.50 37.61 59.63
C ALA A 11 -21.13 38.14 58.24
N ALA A 12 -19.84 38.30 58.00
CA ALA A 12 -19.29 38.60 56.67
C ALA A 12 -19.23 37.31 55.85
N LEU A 13 -20.01 37.23 54.77
CA LEU A 13 -19.86 36.18 53.77
C LEU A 13 -18.58 36.47 52.91
N ALA A 14 -17.59 35.64 53.06
CA ALA A 14 -16.45 35.60 52.14
C ALA A 14 -16.85 34.92 50.85
N ALA A 15 -16.93 35.66 49.75
CA ALA A 15 -17.10 35.10 48.41
C ALA A 15 -15.78 34.48 47.94
N VAL A 16 -15.75 33.17 47.77
CA VAL A 16 -14.64 32.44 47.14
C VAL A 16 -14.81 32.55 45.63
N PRO A 17 -13.82 33.07 44.86
CA PRO A 17 -13.92 33.07 43.41
C PRO A 17 -13.71 31.64 42.89
N VAL A 18 -14.73 31.07 42.26
CA VAL A 18 -14.63 29.85 41.50
C VAL A 18 -13.91 30.19 40.18
N ALA A 19 -12.64 29.84 40.10
CA ALA A 19 -11.91 29.89 38.84
C ALA A 19 -12.44 28.78 37.92
N LEU A 20 -13.22 29.15 36.90
CA LEU A 20 -13.54 28.24 35.80
C LEU A 20 -12.23 27.95 35.03
N ALA A 21 -11.63 26.80 35.33
CA ALA A 21 -10.60 26.26 34.49
C ALA A 21 -11.24 25.83 33.15
N THR A 22 -11.08 26.66 32.12
CA THR A 22 -11.38 26.24 30.74
C THR A 22 -10.38 25.16 30.39
N THR A 23 -10.78 23.89 30.50
CA THR A 23 -10.04 22.77 29.91
C THR A 23 -10.16 22.92 28.41
N GLY A 24 -9.23 23.66 27.81
CA GLY A 24 -9.00 23.63 26.38
C GLY A 24 -8.65 22.18 26.00
N THR A 25 -9.60 21.45 25.41
CA THR A 25 -9.29 20.20 24.75
C THR A 25 -8.36 20.54 23.62
N ALA A 26 -7.06 20.35 23.85
CA ALA A 26 -6.08 20.32 22.78
C ALA A 26 -6.54 19.21 21.83
N GLN A 27 -7.14 19.59 20.71
CA GLN A 27 -7.51 18.68 19.65
C GLN A 27 -6.16 18.19 19.11
N ALA A 28 -5.72 17.02 19.60
CA ALA A 28 -4.55 16.37 19.08
C ALA A 28 -4.79 16.21 17.57
N THR A 29 -4.03 16.91 16.75
CA THR A 29 -4.05 16.76 15.30
C THR A 29 -3.77 15.29 15.03
N GLN A 30 -4.82 14.55 14.62
CA GLN A 30 -4.70 13.13 14.37
C GLN A 30 -3.62 12.94 13.29
N ARG A 31 -2.53 12.26 13.65
CA ARG A 31 -1.42 11.97 12.72
C ARG A 31 -1.98 11.33 11.45
N ARG A 32 -1.51 11.76 10.30
CA ARG A 32 -1.82 11.10 9.03
C ARG A 32 -1.30 9.67 9.09
N ARG A 33 -2.12 8.73 8.66
CA ARG A 33 -1.68 7.34 8.48
C ARG A 33 -0.90 7.23 7.19
N THR A 34 0.04 6.30 7.15
CA THR A 34 0.84 6.02 5.96
C THR A 34 0.59 4.60 5.48
N LEU A 35 0.42 4.45 4.17
CA LEU A 35 0.45 3.16 3.47
C LEU A 35 1.86 2.99 2.89
N TYR A 36 2.64 2.13 3.51
CA TYR A 36 3.96 1.74 3.01
C TYR A 36 3.78 0.64 1.96
N ILE A 37 4.43 0.77 0.81
CA ILE A 37 4.46 -0.24 -0.25
C ILE A 37 5.84 -0.87 -0.26
N THR A 38 5.91 -2.19 -0.11
CA THR A 38 7.10 -2.99 -0.40
C THR A 38 6.79 -3.89 -1.60
N GLY A 39 7.73 -3.99 -2.54
CA GLY A 39 7.48 -4.69 -3.79
C GLY A 39 8.62 -4.58 -4.78
N ASP A 40 8.34 -5.01 -5.99
CA ASP A 40 9.27 -5.08 -7.12
C ASP A 40 9.09 -3.92 -8.12
N SER A 41 9.64 -4.11 -9.33
CA SER A 41 9.61 -3.11 -10.41
C SER A 41 8.21 -2.72 -10.86
N THR A 42 7.22 -3.59 -10.70
CA THR A 42 5.84 -3.29 -11.13
C THR A 42 5.17 -2.25 -10.25
N ALA A 43 5.63 -2.10 -8.99
CA ALA A 43 5.15 -1.10 -8.04
C ALA A 43 6.08 0.10 -7.86
N ALA A 44 7.37 -0.05 -8.17
CA ALA A 44 8.43 0.90 -7.82
C ALA A 44 8.25 2.29 -8.45
N GLN A 45 8.79 3.30 -7.74
CA GLN A 45 9.02 4.62 -8.31
C GLN A 45 9.97 4.50 -9.52
N LYS A 46 9.62 5.17 -10.63
CA LYS A 46 10.47 5.32 -11.80
C LYS A 46 10.92 6.76 -11.92
N TYR A 47 12.06 6.95 -12.58
CA TYR A 47 12.72 8.24 -12.75
C TYR A 47 12.75 8.64 -14.23
N ALA A 48 13.21 9.85 -14.54
CA ALA A 48 13.15 10.43 -15.86
C ALA A 48 13.83 9.58 -16.96
N ASP A 49 14.90 8.87 -16.60
CA ASP A 49 15.64 7.96 -17.50
C ASP A 49 14.87 6.68 -17.87
N ALA A 50 13.88 6.31 -17.06
CA ALA A 50 13.05 5.12 -17.28
C ALA A 50 11.70 5.45 -17.95
N ALA A 51 11.37 6.71 -18.19
CA ALA A 51 10.10 7.09 -18.80
C ALA A 51 9.95 6.45 -20.21
N PRO A 52 8.78 5.92 -20.58
CA PRO A 52 7.47 5.99 -19.89
C PRO A 52 7.19 4.85 -18.91
N GLU A 53 8.17 4.02 -18.52
CA GLU A 53 7.95 2.97 -17.54
C GLU A 53 7.42 3.56 -16.23
N THR A 54 6.34 2.97 -15.70
CA THR A 54 5.61 3.51 -14.55
C THR A 54 5.22 2.38 -13.61
N GLY A 55 5.62 2.47 -12.33
CA GLY A 55 5.13 1.54 -11.32
C GLY A 55 3.73 1.92 -10.85
N TRP A 56 2.87 0.95 -10.55
CA TRP A 56 1.51 1.23 -10.07
C TRP A 56 1.51 2.01 -8.74
N GLY A 57 2.56 1.88 -7.93
CA GLY A 57 2.73 2.65 -6.70
C GLY A 57 2.84 4.15 -6.92
N MET A 58 3.30 4.60 -8.10
CA MET A 58 3.33 6.02 -8.49
C MET A 58 1.91 6.57 -8.70
N ALA A 59 1.00 5.74 -9.21
CA ALA A 59 -0.38 6.15 -9.49
C ALA A 59 -1.33 5.97 -8.30
N LEU A 60 -0.98 5.15 -7.30
CA LEU A 60 -1.85 4.87 -6.17
C LEU A 60 -2.32 6.12 -5.40
N PRO A 61 -1.50 7.17 -5.18
CA PRO A 61 -1.93 8.39 -4.51
C PRO A 61 -3.12 9.10 -5.17
N PHE A 62 -3.35 8.91 -6.47
CA PHE A 62 -4.50 9.53 -7.17
C PHE A 62 -5.84 8.97 -6.68
N PHE A 63 -5.83 7.74 -6.18
CA PHE A 63 -7.02 7.03 -5.70
C PHE A 63 -7.19 7.11 -4.17
N LEU A 64 -6.26 7.72 -3.46
CA LEU A 64 -6.30 7.88 -2.01
C LEU A 64 -6.49 9.35 -1.64
N ARG A 65 -7.14 9.61 -0.51
CA ARG A 65 -7.35 10.96 0.01
C ARG A 65 -6.12 11.40 0.82
N GLU A 66 -5.94 12.70 0.96
CA GLU A 66 -4.75 13.34 1.56
C GLU A 66 -4.48 12.96 3.02
N GLN A 67 -5.49 12.45 3.75
CA GLN A 67 -5.30 11.95 5.13
C GLN A 67 -4.57 10.60 5.20
N LEU A 68 -4.35 9.95 4.05
CA LEU A 68 -3.56 8.73 3.92
C LEU A 68 -2.38 9.00 2.98
N GLU A 69 -1.18 9.00 3.52
CA GLU A 69 0.05 9.15 2.77
C GLU A 69 0.47 7.82 2.14
N VAL A 70 1.16 7.87 1.01
CA VAL A 70 1.77 6.69 0.37
C VAL A 70 3.29 6.83 0.43
N ALA A 71 3.95 5.88 1.08
CA ALA A 71 5.40 5.75 1.09
C ALA A 71 5.79 4.52 0.24
N ASN A 72 6.20 4.77 -0.99
CA ASN A 72 6.56 3.71 -1.93
C ASN A 72 8.03 3.32 -1.76
N HIS A 73 8.29 2.18 -1.12
CA HIS A 73 9.61 1.57 -0.92
C HIS A 73 9.91 0.42 -1.89
N ALA A 74 9.02 0.16 -2.86
CA ALA A 74 9.26 -0.88 -3.86
C ALA A 74 10.51 -0.57 -4.70
N VAL A 75 11.27 -1.61 -5.06
CA VAL A 75 12.55 -1.48 -5.76
C VAL A 75 12.64 -2.47 -6.93
N ASN A 76 13.08 -1.97 -8.09
CA ASN A 76 13.27 -2.77 -9.28
C ASN A 76 14.10 -4.03 -9.01
N GLY A 77 13.63 -5.18 -9.52
CA GLY A 77 14.37 -6.43 -9.49
C GLY A 77 14.40 -7.16 -8.13
N ARG A 78 13.71 -6.67 -7.10
CA ARG A 78 13.72 -7.30 -5.77
C ARG A 78 12.63 -8.36 -5.68
N SER A 79 13.02 -9.48 -5.05
CA SER A 79 12.10 -10.51 -4.57
C SER A 79 11.78 -10.26 -3.09
N SER A 80 10.85 -11.05 -2.52
CA SER A 80 10.58 -11.02 -1.08
C SER A 80 11.86 -11.27 -0.27
N LYS A 81 12.70 -12.21 -0.74
CA LYS A 81 13.99 -12.57 -0.17
C LYS A 81 15.00 -11.42 -0.26
N SER A 82 15.34 -10.97 -1.48
CA SER A 82 16.40 -9.97 -1.67
C SER A 82 16.08 -8.63 -1.02
N PHE A 83 14.81 -8.26 -0.93
CA PHE A 83 14.39 -7.05 -0.23
C PHE A 83 14.69 -7.12 1.29
N VAL A 84 14.51 -8.30 1.91
CA VAL A 84 14.88 -8.55 3.30
C VAL A 84 16.39 -8.61 3.45
N ASP A 85 17.07 -9.44 2.64
CA ASP A 85 18.51 -9.70 2.76
C ASP A 85 19.35 -8.42 2.55
N GLU A 86 18.84 -7.43 1.80
CA GLU A 86 19.44 -6.11 1.62
C GLU A 86 19.11 -5.11 2.74
N GLY A 87 18.43 -5.54 3.82
CA GLY A 87 18.05 -4.68 4.95
C GLY A 87 16.93 -3.67 4.64
N ARG A 88 16.27 -3.76 3.48
CA ARG A 88 15.25 -2.79 3.04
C ARG A 88 13.96 -2.89 3.87
N LEU A 89 13.60 -4.09 4.30
CA LEU A 89 12.45 -4.26 5.20
C LEU A 89 12.70 -3.56 6.53
N GLU A 90 13.91 -3.64 7.07
CA GLU A 90 14.26 -2.99 8.33
C GLU A 90 14.08 -1.46 8.26
N VAL A 91 14.53 -0.83 7.17
CA VAL A 91 14.31 0.62 6.92
C VAL A 91 12.83 0.98 6.96
N VAL A 92 11.97 0.16 6.35
CA VAL A 92 10.51 0.39 6.40
C VAL A 92 9.97 0.21 7.81
N LEU A 93 10.40 -0.83 8.52
CA LEU A 93 9.96 -1.13 9.88
C LEU A 93 10.45 -0.10 10.92
N GLU A 94 11.53 0.60 10.68
CA GLU A 94 11.99 1.73 11.50
C GLU A 94 11.09 2.97 11.31
N ALA A 95 10.58 3.18 10.11
CA ALA A 95 9.73 4.33 9.77
C ALA A 95 8.26 4.13 10.15
N ILE A 96 7.75 2.89 10.05
CA ILE A 96 6.34 2.55 10.24
C ILE A 96 5.88 2.79 11.70
N ARG A 97 4.64 3.23 11.88
CA ARG A 97 4.06 3.59 13.19
C ARG A 97 2.75 2.84 13.43
N PRO A 98 2.32 2.73 14.69
CA PRO A 98 1.02 2.14 15.01
C PRO A 98 -0.12 2.79 14.22
N GLY A 99 -0.96 1.94 13.62
CA GLY A 99 -2.10 2.36 12.79
C GLY A 99 -1.76 2.59 11.31
N ASP A 100 -0.49 2.54 10.90
CA ASP A 100 -0.09 2.52 9.48
C ASP A 100 -0.39 1.18 8.82
N PHE A 101 -0.15 1.10 7.51
CA PHE A 101 -0.34 -0.11 6.72
C PHE A 101 0.97 -0.49 6.04
N LEU A 102 1.24 -1.79 5.94
CA LEU A 102 2.32 -2.34 5.13
C LEU A 102 1.71 -3.21 4.03
N LEU A 103 1.70 -2.71 2.79
CA LEU A 103 1.27 -3.43 1.59
C LEU A 103 2.47 -4.12 0.96
N VAL A 104 2.38 -5.44 0.83
CA VAL A 104 3.48 -6.32 0.40
C VAL A 104 3.10 -7.01 -0.91
N GLN A 105 3.85 -6.74 -2.00
CA GLN A 105 3.64 -7.38 -3.30
C GLN A 105 4.96 -7.86 -3.87
N PHE A 106 5.18 -9.17 -3.90
CA PHE A 106 6.34 -9.83 -4.50
C PHE A 106 5.92 -11.10 -5.25
N GLY A 107 6.81 -11.62 -6.10
CA GLY A 107 6.64 -12.84 -6.87
C GLY A 107 7.45 -12.84 -8.16
N HIS A 108 7.41 -11.75 -8.96
CA HIS A 108 8.08 -11.64 -10.25
C HIS A 108 9.58 -11.99 -10.23
N ASN A 109 10.25 -11.76 -9.12
CA ASN A 109 11.66 -12.04 -8.96
C ASN A 109 11.91 -13.27 -8.09
N ASP A 110 10.98 -13.63 -7.24
CA ASP A 110 11.01 -14.85 -6.44
C ASP A 110 11.03 -16.11 -7.31
N GLU A 111 10.35 -16.07 -8.45
CA GLU A 111 10.28 -17.19 -9.42
C GLU A 111 11.55 -17.38 -10.28
N LYS A 112 12.57 -16.53 -10.15
CA LYS A 112 13.80 -16.59 -10.96
C LYS A 112 14.78 -17.65 -10.45
N SER A 113 14.48 -18.92 -10.69
CA SER A 113 15.24 -20.08 -10.17
C SER A 113 16.73 -20.10 -10.56
N ALA A 114 17.12 -19.42 -11.64
CA ALA A 114 18.52 -19.28 -12.03
C ALA A 114 19.31 -18.27 -11.18
N ASP A 115 18.63 -17.47 -10.33
CA ASP A 115 19.26 -16.45 -9.50
C ASP A 115 19.00 -16.72 -8.01
N PRO A 116 19.93 -17.42 -7.32
CA PRO A 116 19.74 -17.81 -5.92
C PRO A 116 19.65 -16.62 -4.95
N THR A 117 20.06 -15.42 -5.37
CA THR A 117 19.94 -14.21 -4.53
C THR A 117 18.50 -13.69 -4.43
N ARG A 118 17.67 -14.05 -5.40
CA ARG A 118 16.26 -13.66 -5.48
C ARG A 118 15.28 -14.80 -5.34
N TYR A 119 15.70 -16.00 -5.80
CA TYR A 119 14.83 -17.17 -5.84
C TYR A 119 14.35 -17.61 -4.46
N THR A 120 13.08 -18.00 -4.42
CA THR A 120 12.44 -18.65 -3.27
C THR A 120 11.55 -19.79 -3.75
N GLU A 121 11.37 -20.83 -2.93
CA GLU A 121 10.38 -21.88 -3.18
C GLU A 121 9.00 -21.41 -2.71
N PRO A 122 7.94 -21.54 -3.52
CA PRO A 122 6.63 -20.96 -3.23
C PRO A 122 6.05 -21.37 -1.87
N TRP A 123 6.06 -22.64 -1.56
CA TRP A 123 5.39 -23.22 -0.40
C TRP A 123 6.24 -23.27 0.88
N THR A 124 7.48 -22.82 0.81
CA THR A 124 8.42 -22.81 1.94
C THR A 124 9.06 -21.43 2.08
N THR A 125 10.23 -21.20 1.48
CA THR A 125 11.04 -20.00 1.70
C THR A 125 10.32 -18.71 1.28
N TYR A 126 9.47 -18.73 0.24
CA TYR A 126 8.66 -17.56 -0.10
C TYR A 126 7.69 -17.17 1.02
N GLN A 127 6.97 -18.15 1.57
CA GLN A 127 6.09 -17.91 2.71
C GLN A 127 6.87 -17.48 3.96
N ASP A 128 8.06 -18.06 4.20
CA ASP A 128 8.90 -17.69 5.34
C ASP A 128 9.40 -16.24 5.26
N TYR A 129 9.76 -15.77 4.06
CA TYR A 129 10.10 -14.35 3.85
C TYR A 129 8.89 -13.46 4.02
N LEU A 130 7.72 -13.82 3.47
CA LEU A 130 6.49 -13.03 3.63
C LEU A 130 6.05 -12.92 5.10
N ARG A 131 6.25 -13.96 5.93
CA ARG A 131 5.98 -13.89 7.38
C ARG A 131 6.79 -12.80 8.06
N GLN A 132 8.03 -12.56 7.64
CA GLN A 132 8.85 -11.50 8.23
C GLN A 132 8.23 -10.11 8.04
N TYR A 133 7.61 -9.84 6.88
CA TYR A 133 6.86 -8.59 6.66
C TYR A 133 5.63 -8.50 7.55
N VAL A 134 4.87 -9.59 7.65
CA VAL A 134 3.65 -9.67 8.47
C VAL A 134 3.98 -9.43 9.94
N ASP A 135 4.94 -10.17 10.47
CA ASP A 135 5.34 -10.11 11.88
C ASP A 135 6.00 -8.77 12.22
N GLY A 136 6.86 -8.28 11.32
CA GLY A 136 7.50 -6.98 11.47
C GLY A 136 6.49 -5.84 11.56
N ALA A 137 5.49 -5.82 10.68
CA ALA A 137 4.41 -4.82 10.71
C ALA A 137 3.59 -4.92 12.01
N ARG A 138 3.20 -6.13 12.40
CA ARG A 138 2.44 -6.38 13.64
C ARG A 138 3.20 -5.93 14.88
N ALA A 139 4.50 -6.24 14.95
CA ALA A 139 5.37 -5.83 16.07
C ALA A 139 5.44 -4.29 16.24
N ARG A 140 5.20 -3.54 15.16
CA ARG A 140 5.14 -2.07 15.16
C ARG A 140 3.73 -1.51 15.33
N GLY A 141 2.72 -2.37 15.55
CA GLY A 141 1.31 -1.97 15.66
C GLY A 141 0.70 -1.52 14.32
N ALA A 142 1.35 -1.82 13.21
CA ALA A 142 0.86 -1.58 11.87
C ALA A 142 0.03 -2.76 11.35
N ARG A 143 -0.73 -2.53 10.28
CA ARG A 143 -1.59 -3.54 9.65
C ARG A 143 -0.93 -4.07 8.39
N PRO A 144 -0.45 -5.34 8.37
CA PRO A 144 0.04 -5.96 7.15
C PRO A 144 -1.10 -6.26 6.18
N VAL A 145 -0.80 -6.14 4.89
CA VAL A 145 -1.69 -6.46 3.77
C VAL A 145 -0.85 -7.15 2.71
N LEU A 146 -1.22 -8.37 2.34
CA LEU A 146 -0.56 -9.09 1.25
C LEU A 146 -1.28 -8.79 -0.07
N ALA A 147 -0.54 -8.69 -1.16
CA ALA A 147 -1.07 -8.55 -2.51
C ALA A 147 -0.37 -9.53 -3.44
N THR A 148 -1.13 -10.39 -4.12
CA THR A 148 -0.54 -11.26 -5.13
C THR A 148 0.06 -10.42 -6.26
N SER A 149 1.10 -10.95 -6.92
CA SER A 149 1.73 -10.26 -8.07
C SER A 149 0.70 -9.92 -9.13
N VAL A 150 0.78 -8.70 -9.66
CA VAL A 150 0.02 -8.36 -10.86
C VAL A 150 0.46 -9.27 -12.01
N GLU A 151 -0.48 -9.70 -12.85
CA GLU A 151 -0.18 -10.66 -13.91
C GLU A 151 0.50 -9.99 -15.10
N ARG A 152 1.44 -10.72 -15.71
CA ARG A 152 2.04 -10.31 -16.99
C ARG A 152 1.01 -10.35 -18.11
N ARG A 153 1.27 -9.59 -19.16
CA ARG A 153 0.53 -9.70 -20.41
C ARG A 153 0.94 -10.99 -21.12
N LYS A 154 0.16 -12.04 -20.97
CA LYS A 154 0.32 -13.30 -21.67
C LYS A 154 -1.03 -13.88 -22.06
N PHE A 155 -1.13 -14.31 -23.33
CA PHE A 155 -2.33 -14.92 -23.88
C PHE A 155 -1.97 -16.24 -24.53
N ASP A 156 -2.88 -17.19 -24.51
CA ASP A 156 -2.79 -18.44 -25.28
C ASP A 156 -3.19 -18.23 -26.75
N ALA A 157 -3.18 -19.31 -27.54
CA ALA A 157 -3.52 -19.27 -28.97
C ALA A 157 -5.00 -18.90 -29.22
N ASP A 158 -5.87 -19.14 -28.25
CA ASP A 158 -7.29 -18.84 -28.32
C ASP A 158 -7.62 -17.42 -27.84
N GLY A 159 -6.62 -16.65 -27.39
CA GLY A 159 -6.77 -15.28 -26.92
C GLY A 159 -7.21 -15.20 -25.45
N ASN A 160 -7.04 -16.25 -24.66
CA ASN A 160 -7.30 -16.20 -23.23
C ASN A 160 -6.06 -15.71 -22.48
N ALA A 161 -6.27 -14.80 -21.52
CA ALA A 161 -5.22 -14.37 -20.61
C ALA A 161 -4.84 -15.54 -19.69
N VAL A 162 -3.57 -15.87 -19.61
CA VAL A 162 -3.08 -17.03 -18.85
C VAL A 162 -2.13 -16.64 -17.73
N PRO A 163 -2.16 -17.35 -16.58
CA PRO A 163 -1.30 -17.05 -15.45
C PRO A 163 0.17 -17.36 -15.77
N THR A 164 1.08 -16.57 -15.19
CA THR A 164 2.53 -16.70 -15.43
C THR A 164 3.37 -16.90 -14.17
N HIS A 165 2.78 -16.81 -12.98
CA HIS A 165 3.51 -16.81 -11.71
C HIS A 165 3.54 -18.17 -11.00
N GLY A 166 3.22 -19.29 -11.70
CA GLY A 166 3.25 -20.62 -11.08
C GLY A 166 2.45 -20.67 -9.75
N ASP A 167 3.05 -21.26 -8.73
CA ASP A 167 2.41 -21.47 -7.44
C ASP A 167 2.52 -20.26 -6.48
N TYR A 168 3.29 -19.21 -6.79
CA TYR A 168 3.50 -18.08 -5.87
C TYR A 168 2.21 -17.41 -5.41
N PRO A 169 1.23 -17.11 -6.29
CA PRO A 169 -0.02 -16.53 -5.83
C PRO A 169 -0.83 -17.48 -4.96
N ALA A 170 -0.81 -18.79 -5.24
CA ALA A 170 -1.50 -19.78 -4.41
C ALA A 170 -0.87 -19.90 -3.02
N ALA A 171 0.48 -19.90 -2.96
CA ALA A 171 1.22 -19.92 -1.70
C ALA A 171 0.97 -18.66 -0.86
N MET A 172 0.87 -17.48 -1.48
CA MET A 172 0.53 -16.23 -0.78
C MET A 172 -0.91 -16.24 -0.26
N ARG A 173 -1.87 -16.77 -1.04
CA ARG A 173 -3.27 -16.92 -0.58
C ARG A 173 -3.36 -17.82 0.65
N ALA A 174 -2.67 -18.96 0.64
CA ALA A 174 -2.63 -19.88 1.76
C ALA A 174 -2.02 -19.24 3.01
N LEU A 175 -0.91 -18.54 2.84
CA LEU A 175 -0.28 -17.79 3.94
C LEU A 175 -1.19 -16.70 4.51
N ALA A 176 -1.88 -15.95 3.65
CA ALA A 176 -2.79 -14.90 4.10
C ALA A 176 -3.95 -15.46 4.94
N GLU A 177 -4.46 -16.64 4.58
CA GLU A 177 -5.48 -17.35 5.36
C GLU A 177 -4.92 -17.85 6.70
N GLU A 178 -3.78 -18.53 6.70
CA GLU A 178 -3.07 -19.02 7.89
C GLU A 178 -2.80 -17.88 8.87
N GLU A 179 -2.22 -16.80 8.39
CA GLU A 179 -1.85 -15.62 9.18
C GLU A 179 -3.03 -14.67 9.47
N ARG A 180 -4.21 -14.92 8.90
CA ARG A 180 -5.38 -14.03 9.02
C ARG A 180 -5.05 -12.58 8.65
N VAL A 181 -4.32 -12.41 7.56
CA VAL A 181 -3.93 -11.12 6.97
C VAL A 181 -4.84 -10.81 5.79
N ALA A 182 -5.19 -9.55 5.62
CA ALA A 182 -5.93 -9.11 4.45
C ALA A 182 -5.13 -9.41 3.17
N LEU A 183 -5.79 -10.02 2.18
CA LEU A 183 -5.22 -10.33 0.88
C LEU A 183 -5.92 -9.53 -0.21
N LEU A 184 -5.16 -8.85 -1.05
CA LEU A 184 -5.58 -8.28 -2.32
C LEU A 184 -5.19 -9.27 -3.43
N ASP A 185 -6.17 -9.90 -4.07
CA ASP A 185 -5.90 -10.87 -5.13
C ASP A 185 -5.71 -10.17 -6.49
N ILE A 186 -4.61 -9.40 -6.58
CA ILE A 186 -4.30 -8.57 -7.75
C ILE A 186 -4.02 -9.44 -8.99
N GLN A 187 -3.48 -10.64 -8.81
CA GLN A 187 -3.33 -11.58 -9.92
C GLN A 187 -4.67 -11.88 -10.60
N ALA A 188 -5.65 -12.33 -9.83
CA ALA A 188 -6.96 -12.67 -10.38
C ALA A 188 -7.64 -11.46 -11.02
N LEU A 189 -7.55 -10.29 -10.41
CA LEU A 189 -8.13 -9.05 -10.90
C LEU A 189 -7.45 -8.56 -12.18
N SER A 190 -6.12 -8.67 -12.28
CA SER A 190 -5.39 -8.27 -13.48
C SER A 190 -5.59 -9.26 -14.63
N ILE A 191 -5.65 -10.57 -14.40
CA ILE A 191 -6.05 -11.55 -15.44
C ILE A 191 -7.44 -11.19 -15.98
N ALA A 192 -8.42 -10.92 -15.11
CA ALA A 192 -9.75 -10.54 -15.55
C ALA A 192 -9.77 -9.24 -16.35
N LEU A 193 -8.93 -8.27 -16.00
CA LEU A 193 -8.76 -7.03 -16.75
C LEU A 193 -8.15 -7.30 -18.12
N TRP A 194 -7.04 -8.05 -18.19
CA TRP A 194 -6.37 -8.38 -19.45
C TRP A 194 -7.29 -9.21 -20.37
N GLN A 195 -8.04 -10.15 -19.83
CA GLN A 195 -9.03 -10.93 -20.59
C GLN A 195 -10.10 -10.04 -21.22
N ARG A 196 -10.62 -9.06 -20.47
CA ARG A 196 -11.66 -8.13 -20.96
C ARG A 196 -11.12 -7.20 -22.04
N LEU A 197 -9.86 -6.76 -21.94
CA LEU A 197 -9.21 -5.90 -22.93
C LEU A 197 -8.82 -6.69 -24.20
N GLY A 198 -8.46 -7.96 -24.03
CA GLY A 198 -7.98 -8.79 -25.15
C GLY A 198 -6.55 -8.50 -25.56
N VAL A 199 -6.09 -9.29 -26.54
CA VAL A 199 -4.67 -9.37 -26.94
C VAL A 199 -4.11 -8.01 -27.38
N GLU A 200 -4.83 -7.29 -28.25
CA GLU A 200 -4.30 -6.06 -28.85
C GLU A 200 -4.45 -4.85 -27.94
N GLU A 201 -5.62 -4.67 -27.33
CA GLU A 201 -5.87 -3.49 -26.49
C GLU A 201 -4.97 -3.50 -25.23
N THR A 202 -4.69 -4.68 -24.68
CA THR A 202 -3.81 -4.80 -23.50
C THR A 202 -2.40 -4.26 -23.73
N LYS A 203 -1.90 -4.25 -24.98
CA LYS A 203 -0.58 -3.67 -25.30
C LYS A 203 -0.47 -2.21 -24.86
N LYS A 204 -1.55 -1.45 -24.91
CA LYS A 204 -1.58 -0.04 -24.51
C LYS A 204 -1.34 0.21 -23.02
N TYR A 205 -1.32 -0.84 -22.21
CA TYR A 205 -1.12 -0.79 -20.76
C TYR A 205 0.31 -1.14 -20.35
N PHE A 206 1.14 -1.54 -21.29
CA PHE A 206 2.52 -1.97 -21.06
C PHE A 206 3.51 -1.13 -21.87
N ASN A 207 4.80 -1.24 -21.56
CA ASN A 207 5.85 -0.63 -22.36
C ASN A 207 5.96 -1.36 -23.71
N TRP A 208 4.99 -1.07 -24.57
CA TRP A 208 4.86 -1.71 -25.87
C TRP A 208 4.98 -0.67 -26.99
N THR A 209 6.11 -0.70 -27.68
CA THR A 209 6.41 0.18 -28.80
C THR A 209 6.86 -0.67 -30.01
N ALA A 210 7.21 -0.02 -31.11
CA ALA A 210 7.80 -0.73 -32.26
C ALA A 210 9.15 -1.38 -31.93
N THR A 211 9.89 -0.83 -30.96
CA THR A 211 11.24 -1.26 -30.59
C THR A 211 11.31 -1.99 -29.25
N GLU A 212 10.31 -1.84 -28.39
CA GLU A 212 10.20 -2.50 -27.09
C GLU A 212 8.86 -3.23 -26.97
N GLN A 213 8.90 -4.48 -26.54
CA GLN A 213 7.73 -5.33 -26.37
C GLN A 213 7.73 -5.93 -24.97
N ASP A 214 7.66 -5.08 -23.95
CA ASP A 214 7.62 -5.52 -22.56
C ASP A 214 6.21 -5.99 -22.20
N ASN A 215 6.11 -7.18 -21.64
CA ASN A 215 4.87 -7.78 -21.18
C ASN A 215 4.74 -7.77 -19.64
N THR A 216 5.64 -7.08 -18.96
CA THR A 216 5.74 -7.07 -17.49
C THR A 216 5.56 -5.66 -16.92
N HIS A 217 6.28 -4.68 -17.48
CA HIS A 217 6.32 -3.33 -16.96
C HIS A 217 5.29 -2.42 -17.64
N PHE A 218 4.66 -1.58 -16.83
CA PHE A 218 3.58 -0.71 -17.27
C PHE A 218 4.12 0.63 -17.80
N ASN A 219 3.31 1.22 -18.67
CA ASN A 219 3.29 2.64 -18.96
C ASN A 219 2.23 3.34 -18.07
N PRO A 220 1.98 4.68 -18.18
CA PRO A 220 1.00 5.38 -17.37
C PRO A 220 -0.41 4.76 -17.37
N PRO A 221 -1.02 4.41 -18.51
CA PRO A 221 -2.32 3.72 -18.53
C PRO A 221 -2.37 2.46 -17.67
N GLY A 222 -1.35 1.62 -17.80
CA GLY A 222 -1.26 0.36 -17.07
C GLY A 222 -1.08 0.57 -15.57
N ALA A 223 -0.19 1.45 -15.18
CA ALA A 223 0.04 1.79 -13.79
C ALA A 223 -1.22 2.37 -13.12
N ILE A 224 -1.93 3.27 -13.79
CA ILE A 224 -3.20 3.85 -13.32
C ILE A 224 -4.27 2.76 -13.18
N ALA A 225 -4.40 1.86 -14.15
CA ALA A 225 -5.37 0.78 -14.10
C ALA A 225 -5.11 -0.18 -12.93
N VAL A 226 -3.86 -0.60 -12.73
CA VAL A 226 -3.49 -1.49 -11.61
C VAL A 226 -3.63 -0.79 -10.26
N ALA A 227 -3.22 0.47 -10.15
CA ALA A 227 -3.40 1.27 -8.92
C ALA A 227 -4.88 1.39 -8.53
N ARG A 228 -5.77 1.54 -9.52
CA ARG A 228 -7.23 1.55 -9.32
C ARG A 228 -7.72 0.21 -8.76
N LEU A 229 -7.25 -0.93 -9.31
CA LEU A 229 -7.57 -2.27 -8.78
C LEU A 229 -7.12 -2.41 -7.32
N VAL A 230 -5.89 -1.99 -7.01
CA VAL A 230 -5.34 -2.01 -5.64
C VAL A 230 -6.19 -1.16 -4.70
N ALA A 231 -6.52 0.08 -5.07
CA ALA A 231 -7.31 0.97 -4.22
C ALA A 231 -8.75 0.45 -4.02
N ALA A 232 -9.37 -0.09 -5.06
CA ALA A 232 -10.70 -0.70 -4.98
C ALA A 232 -10.70 -1.93 -4.07
N GLU A 233 -9.67 -2.77 -4.17
CA GLU A 233 -9.57 -3.98 -3.36
C GLU A 233 -9.23 -3.66 -1.89
N LEU A 234 -8.40 -2.64 -1.62
CA LEU A 234 -8.18 -2.13 -0.26
C LEU A 234 -9.50 -1.69 0.41
N LEU A 235 -10.40 -1.06 -0.34
CA LEU A 235 -11.73 -0.70 0.12
C LEU A 235 -12.63 -1.93 0.29
N HIS A 236 -12.68 -2.82 -0.71
CA HIS A 236 -13.50 -4.02 -0.71
C HIS A 236 -13.16 -4.95 0.47
N ARG A 237 -11.88 -5.16 0.74
CA ARG A 237 -11.37 -5.93 1.89
C ARG A 237 -11.46 -5.20 3.21
N ARG A 238 -12.02 -3.98 3.25
CA ARG A 238 -12.16 -3.16 4.46
C ARG A 238 -10.83 -2.88 5.17
N VAL A 239 -9.73 -2.87 4.40
CA VAL A 239 -8.43 -2.36 4.86
C VAL A 239 -8.54 -0.86 5.02
N LEU A 240 -9.08 -0.20 4.01
CA LEU A 240 -9.40 1.23 3.99
C LEU A 240 -10.92 1.44 4.06
N ALA A 241 -11.32 2.61 4.52
CA ALA A 241 -12.72 3.04 4.54
C ALA A 241 -13.02 3.95 3.32
N HIS A 242 -14.30 4.15 2.98
CA HIS A 242 -14.72 5.06 1.91
C HIS A 242 -14.14 6.49 2.03
N ARG A 243 -13.93 6.95 3.27
CA ARG A 243 -13.29 8.25 3.52
C ARG A 243 -11.81 8.31 3.17
N ASP A 244 -11.16 7.17 2.93
CA ASP A 244 -9.72 7.07 2.62
C ASP A 244 -9.47 6.98 1.10
N VAL A 245 -10.50 6.63 0.30
CA VAL A 245 -10.40 6.44 -1.15
C VAL A 245 -11.18 7.50 -1.93
N ARG A 246 -10.80 7.68 -3.20
CA ARG A 246 -11.45 8.61 -4.15
C ARG A 246 -11.25 8.13 -5.58
N ARG A 247 -12.01 8.69 -6.51
CA ARG A 247 -11.83 8.54 -7.97
C ARG A 247 -11.83 7.11 -8.51
N LEU A 248 -12.45 6.16 -7.81
CA LEU A 248 -12.47 4.77 -8.29
C LEU A 248 -13.21 4.62 -9.62
N ASP A 249 -14.22 5.46 -9.86
CA ASP A 249 -15.05 5.48 -11.08
C ASP A 249 -14.74 6.67 -12.00
N GLU A 250 -13.73 7.49 -11.66
CA GLU A 250 -13.32 8.66 -12.44
C GLU A 250 -12.14 8.33 -13.35
N GLU A 251 -12.04 9.02 -14.48
CA GLU A 251 -10.85 8.99 -15.31
C GLU A 251 -9.71 9.75 -14.61
N VAL A 252 -8.54 9.16 -14.58
CA VAL A 252 -7.30 9.76 -14.10
C VAL A 252 -6.40 10.03 -15.30
N PRO A 253 -6.09 11.31 -15.60
CA PRO A 253 -5.26 11.64 -16.74
C PRO A 253 -3.83 11.08 -16.61
N GLU A 254 -3.30 10.52 -17.69
CA GLU A 254 -1.91 10.02 -17.74
C GLU A 254 -0.89 11.13 -17.42
N SER A 255 -1.19 12.38 -17.78
CA SER A 255 -0.35 13.55 -17.52
C SER A 255 -0.15 13.86 -16.02
N TRP A 256 -0.85 13.18 -15.11
CA TRP A 256 -0.60 13.28 -13.68
C TRP A 256 0.59 12.43 -13.23
N ILE A 257 1.01 11.47 -14.05
CA ILE A 257 2.25 10.73 -13.80
C ILE A 257 3.42 11.68 -14.09
N THR A 258 4.34 11.74 -13.16
CA THR A 258 5.60 12.48 -13.29
C THR A 258 6.77 11.60 -12.93
N TRP A 259 7.87 11.76 -13.65
CA TRP A 259 9.13 11.06 -13.41
C TRP A 259 10.14 12.08 -12.90
N PRO A 260 10.41 12.10 -11.58
CA PRO A 260 11.45 12.97 -11.05
C PRO A 260 12.83 12.56 -11.56
N ASP A 261 13.80 13.46 -11.48
CA ASP A 261 15.19 13.10 -11.69
C ASP A 261 15.63 12.11 -10.60
N ALA A 262 16.49 11.15 -10.96
CA ALA A 262 17.07 10.27 -9.97
C ALA A 262 17.85 11.12 -8.93
N ALA A 263 17.70 10.79 -7.65
CA ALA A 263 18.51 11.43 -6.62
C ALA A 263 20.00 11.11 -6.90
N ALA A 264 20.83 12.17 -6.96
CA ALA A 264 22.27 12.05 -7.19
C ALA A 264 22.97 11.33 -6.03
#